data_8b80fca50fb038aa6b82f2483f1b0b06
#
_entry.id   8b80fca50fb038aa6b82f2483f1b0b06
#
_cell.length_a   1.000
_cell.length_b   1.000
_cell.length_c   1.000
_cell.angle_alpha   90.00
_cell.angle_beta   90.00
_cell.angle_gamma   90.00
#
_symmetry.space_group_name_H-M   'P 1'
#
loop_
_entity.id
_entity.type
_entity.pdbx_description
1 polymer ?
#
loop_
_entity_poly.entity_id
_entity_poly.type
_entity_poly.pdbx_seq_one_letter_code
_entity_poly.pdbx_strand_id
1 'polypeptide(L)'
;MGLPGLSRAGLWLSRAMSRCVLEPRPAGKRWLVAGLGNPGLPGTRHSVGMAVLGQLARRLGVAESWERDRRCAADLAQASLGDAQLVLLRPRRLMNLNGHSVAQAVVTGATVSLGQVELFGLTAEEVYLVHDELDKPLGKVALKLGGSARGHNGVRSCMSCLNSNAMPRLQVGIGRPTHRDAVQAYVLGRFSPAEQELLPPVLERAVDLLLGHIHQRSRESSSGP
;
A
#
# COMPACT_ATOMS: atom_id res chain seq x y z
N MET A 1 -1.04 7.51 -84.66
CA MET A 1 0.02 6.85 -83.89
C MET A 1 0.04 7.49 -82.51
N GLY A 2 -0.52 6.90 -81.53
CA GLY A 2 -0.55 7.38 -80.18
C GLY A 2 -0.97 6.25 -79.24
N LEU A 3 -0.11 5.81 -78.36
CA LEU A 3 -0.34 4.72 -77.44
C LEU A 3 -1.14 5.23 -76.24
N PRO A 4 -2.03 4.43 -75.69
CA PRO A 4 -2.83 4.81 -74.51
C PRO A 4 -2.09 4.60 -73.21
N GLY A 5 -2.26 5.56 -72.29
CA GLY A 5 -1.68 5.56 -70.96
C GLY A 5 -2.32 4.55 -70.03
N LEU A 6 -1.48 3.88 -69.25
CA LEU A 6 -1.83 2.92 -68.20
C LEU A 6 -2.34 3.68 -66.97
N SER A 7 -3.57 3.46 -66.63
CA SER A 7 -4.19 3.86 -65.37
C SER A 7 -3.64 3.00 -64.22
N ARG A 8 -2.98 3.61 -63.25
CA ARG A 8 -2.62 2.99 -61.98
C ARG A 8 -3.81 3.05 -61.02
N ALA A 9 -4.47 1.92 -60.86
CA ALA A 9 -5.43 1.74 -59.78
C ALA A 9 -4.69 1.65 -58.44
N GLY A 10 -4.86 2.66 -57.59
CA GLY A 10 -4.37 2.68 -56.24
C GLY A 10 -5.19 1.78 -55.34
N LEU A 11 -4.59 0.71 -54.86
CA LEU A 11 -5.15 -0.12 -53.80
C LEU A 11 -5.10 0.65 -52.47
N TRP A 12 -6.26 1.15 -52.03
CA TRP A 12 -6.45 1.62 -50.67
C TRP A 12 -6.64 0.42 -49.77
N LEU A 13 -5.55 0.00 -49.09
CA LEU A 13 -5.61 -0.92 -47.97
C LEU A 13 -6.25 -0.16 -46.78
N SER A 14 -7.54 -0.36 -46.58
CA SER A 14 -8.24 0.03 -45.38
C SER A 14 -7.72 -0.80 -44.20
N ARG A 15 -6.80 -0.21 -43.42
CA ARG A 15 -6.32 -0.76 -42.17
C ARG A 15 -7.41 -0.58 -41.16
N ALA A 16 -8.27 -1.57 -41.01
CA ALA A 16 -9.23 -1.65 -39.92
C ALA A 16 -8.43 -1.66 -38.58
N MET A 17 -8.31 -0.49 -37.96
CA MET A 17 -7.88 -0.38 -36.57
C MET A 17 -8.97 -1.00 -35.71
N SER A 18 -8.76 -2.24 -35.33
CA SER A 18 -9.55 -2.90 -34.29
C SER A 18 -9.36 -2.05 -33.02
N ARG A 19 -10.32 -1.18 -32.73
CA ARG A 19 -10.46 -0.55 -31.43
C ARG A 19 -10.76 -1.67 -30.46
N CYS A 20 -9.73 -2.12 -29.74
CA CYS A 20 -9.92 -2.88 -28.53
C CYS A 20 -10.68 -1.96 -27.56
N VAL A 21 -11.99 -2.08 -27.55
CA VAL A 21 -12.84 -1.47 -26.52
C VAL A 21 -12.53 -2.28 -25.28
N LEU A 22 -11.60 -1.78 -24.46
CA LEU A 22 -11.44 -2.25 -23.09
C LEU A 22 -12.76 -1.95 -22.40
N GLU A 23 -13.58 -2.98 -22.24
CA GLU A 23 -14.72 -2.89 -21.34
C GLU A 23 -14.24 -2.39 -19.98
N PRO A 24 -14.88 -1.36 -19.38
CA PRO A 24 -14.53 -0.90 -18.07
C PRO A 24 -14.75 -2.09 -17.13
N ARG A 25 -13.64 -2.65 -16.56
CA ARG A 25 -13.76 -3.61 -15.48
C ARG A 25 -14.63 -3.00 -14.40
N PRO A 26 -15.64 -3.72 -13.88
CA PRO A 26 -16.40 -3.21 -12.74
C PRO A 26 -15.41 -2.77 -11.69
N ALA A 27 -15.57 -1.54 -11.20
CA ALA A 27 -14.65 -0.94 -10.23
C ALA A 27 -14.77 -1.73 -8.92
N GLY A 28 -13.96 -2.76 -8.75
CA GLY A 28 -13.86 -3.51 -7.52
C GLY A 28 -13.47 -2.59 -6.36
N LYS A 29 -13.81 -2.95 -5.14
CA LYS A 29 -13.46 -2.19 -3.92
C LYS A 29 -11.95 -1.92 -3.91
N ARG A 30 -11.58 -0.68 -3.60
CA ARG A 30 -10.17 -0.25 -3.52
C ARG A 30 -9.73 -0.13 -2.07
N TRP A 31 -8.49 -0.50 -1.80
CA TRP A 31 -7.86 -0.44 -0.49
C TRP A 31 -6.47 0.13 -0.62
N LEU A 32 -6.09 1.00 0.31
CA LEU A 32 -4.72 1.47 0.45
C LEU A 32 -4.07 0.76 1.64
N VAL A 33 -2.90 0.18 1.44
CA VAL A 33 -2.09 -0.44 2.50
C VAL A 33 -0.79 0.33 2.63
N ALA A 34 -0.64 1.08 3.71
CA ALA A 34 0.55 1.88 3.99
C ALA A 34 1.43 1.21 5.05
N GLY A 35 2.65 0.82 4.66
CA GLY A 35 3.67 0.31 5.59
C GLY A 35 4.45 1.48 6.19
N LEU A 36 4.19 1.82 7.46
CA LEU A 36 4.85 2.94 8.13
C LEU A 36 6.30 2.59 8.48
N GLY A 37 7.18 3.59 8.37
CA GLY A 37 8.59 3.41 8.67
C GLY A 37 9.45 4.62 8.26
N ASN A 38 10.75 4.48 8.49
CA ASN A 38 11.77 5.43 8.06
C ASN A 38 12.55 4.87 6.85
N PRO A 39 12.49 5.47 5.66
CA PRO A 39 13.11 4.92 4.45
C PRO A 39 14.63 4.78 4.55
N GLY A 40 15.28 5.66 5.33
CA GLY A 40 16.73 5.60 5.59
C GLY A 40 17.15 4.57 6.64
N LEU A 41 16.22 3.91 7.34
CA LEU A 41 16.48 3.00 8.44
C LEU A 41 15.76 1.65 8.25
N PRO A 42 16.08 0.90 7.17
CA PRO A 42 15.50 -0.42 6.97
C PRO A 42 16.00 -1.40 8.04
N GLY A 43 15.16 -2.38 8.40
CA GLY A 43 15.49 -3.40 9.39
C GLY A 43 15.44 -2.93 10.84
N THR A 44 15.03 -1.68 11.10
CA THR A 44 14.75 -1.20 12.46
C THR A 44 13.35 -1.61 12.90
N ARG A 45 13.14 -1.68 14.24
CA ARG A 45 11.82 -2.02 14.79
C ARG A 45 10.73 -1.07 14.32
N HIS A 46 11.05 0.22 14.24
CA HIS A 46 10.10 1.26 13.75
C HIS A 46 9.80 1.16 12.24
N SER A 47 10.56 0.38 11.49
CA SER A 47 10.32 0.16 10.05
C SER A 47 9.74 -1.23 9.73
N VAL A 48 9.27 -1.98 10.74
CA VAL A 48 8.67 -3.31 10.54
C VAL A 48 7.42 -3.25 9.66
N GLY A 49 6.68 -2.14 9.68
CA GLY A 49 5.55 -1.91 8.77
C GLY A 49 5.97 -1.97 7.29
N MET A 50 7.13 -1.41 6.95
CA MET A 50 7.69 -1.51 5.59
C MET A 50 8.13 -2.94 5.27
N ALA A 51 8.61 -3.70 6.24
CA ALA A 51 8.99 -5.11 6.06
C ALA A 51 7.76 -5.98 5.74
N VAL A 52 6.66 -5.80 6.48
CA VAL A 52 5.37 -6.46 6.20
C VAL A 52 4.88 -6.09 4.79
N LEU A 53 4.96 -4.81 4.42
CA LEU A 53 4.54 -4.36 3.09
C LEU A 53 5.39 -5.00 1.98
N GLY A 54 6.69 -5.16 2.20
CA GLY A 54 7.58 -5.89 1.27
C GLY A 54 7.19 -7.37 1.15
N GLN A 55 6.82 -8.03 2.26
CA GLN A 55 6.32 -9.41 2.24
C GLN A 55 4.97 -9.52 1.53
N LEU A 56 4.09 -8.56 1.75
CA LEU A 56 2.80 -8.47 1.05
C LEU A 56 2.99 -8.32 -0.46
N ALA A 57 3.91 -7.44 -0.90
CA ALA A 57 4.22 -7.25 -2.31
C ALA A 57 4.75 -8.54 -2.97
N ARG A 58 5.61 -9.31 -2.27
CA ARG A 58 6.06 -10.63 -2.74
C ARG A 58 4.90 -11.62 -2.87
N ARG A 59 4.05 -11.71 -1.86
CA ARG A 59 2.87 -12.59 -1.86
C ARG A 59 1.90 -12.28 -3.01
N LEU A 60 1.78 -11.02 -3.38
CA LEU A 60 0.91 -10.55 -4.47
C LEU A 60 1.60 -10.52 -5.84
N GLY A 61 2.87 -10.91 -5.93
CA GLY A 61 3.62 -10.95 -7.19
C GLY A 61 4.02 -9.58 -7.75
N VAL A 62 4.03 -8.53 -6.91
CA VAL A 62 4.32 -7.14 -7.32
C VAL A 62 5.59 -6.57 -6.66
N ALA A 63 6.48 -7.45 -6.17
CA ALA A 63 7.69 -7.01 -5.46
C ALA A 63 8.65 -6.19 -6.32
N GLU A 64 8.63 -6.37 -7.64
CA GLU A 64 9.47 -5.63 -8.60
C GLU A 64 8.72 -4.49 -9.30
N SER A 65 7.45 -4.25 -8.93
CA SER A 65 6.56 -3.27 -9.58
C SER A 65 6.43 -1.97 -8.80
N TRP A 66 7.42 -1.65 -7.95
CA TRP A 66 7.42 -0.40 -7.19
C TRP A 66 7.77 0.77 -8.09
N GLU A 67 6.90 1.78 -8.10
CA GLU A 67 7.11 3.02 -8.81
C GLU A 67 7.12 4.21 -7.85
N ARG A 68 8.04 5.13 -8.08
CA ARG A 68 8.17 6.33 -7.27
C ARG A 68 7.14 7.38 -7.68
N ASP A 69 6.22 7.70 -6.79
CA ASP A 69 5.32 8.85 -6.95
C ASP A 69 5.87 10.07 -6.17
N ARG A 70 6.18 11.15 -6.91
CA ARG A 70 6.73 12.39 -6.33
C ARG A 70 5.67 13.22 -5.63
N ARG A 71 4.40 13.12 -6.02
CA ARG A 71 3.27 13.86 -5.45
C ARG A 71 3.03 13.45 -4.02
N CYS A 72 2.91 12.17 -3.75
CA CYS A 72 2.76 11.66 -2.40
C CYS A 72 4.09 11.37 -1.68
N ALA A 73 5.23 11.58 -2.35
CA ALA A 73 6.55 11.25 -1.82
C ALA A 73 6.60 9.82 -1.24
N ALA A 74 6.19 8.85 -2.05
CA ALA A 74 6.13 7.44 -1.69
C ALA A 74 6.54 6.55 -2.87
N ASP A 75 6.88 5.30 -2.58
CA ASP A 75 6.92 4.26 -3.59
C ASP A 75 5.58 3.52 -3.53
N LEU A 76 4.99 3.27 -4.70
CA LEU A 76 3.68 2.64 -4.86
C LEU A 76 3.81 1.36 -5.67
N ALA A 77 2.99 0.37 -5.35
CA ALA A 77 2.76 -0.80 -6.19
C ALA A 77 1.27 -1.14 -6.18
N GLN A 78 0.77 -1.66 -7.28
CA GLN A 78 -0.63 -2.04 -7.42
C GLN A 78 -0.76 -3.55 -7.56
N ALA A 79 -1.77 -4.11 -6.91
CA ALA A 79 -2.08 -5.52 -6.96
C ALA A 79 -3.59 -5.76 -6.99
N SER A 80 -4.00 -6.93 -7.43
CA SER A 80 -5.39 -7.38 -7.37
C SER A 80 -5.52 -8.49 -6.32
N LEU A 81 -6.63 -8.49 -5.59
CA LEU A 81 -7.02 -9.54 -4.65
C LEU A 81 -8.47 -9.93 -4.94
N GLY A 82 -8.68 -10.95 -5.78
CA GLY A 82 -9.98 -11.22 -6.38
C GLY A 82 -10.44 -9.99 -7.18
N ASP A 83 -11.64 -9.50 -6.90
CA ASP A 83 -12.19 -8.30 -7.53
C ASP A 83 -11.67 -6.99 -6.89
N ALA A 84 -11.02 -7.06 -5.73
CA ALA A 84 -10.50 -5.88 -5.05
C ALA A 84 -9.17 -5.40 -5.64
N GLN A 85 -8.99 -4.06 -5.63
CA GLN A 85 -7.74 -3.41 -6.02
C GLN A 85 -6.98 -2.95 -4.77
N LEU A 86 -5.71 -3.32 -4.66
CA LEU A 86 -4.84 -2.90 -3.57
C LEU A 86 -3.77 -1.94 -4.09
N VAL A 87 -3.64 -0.80 -3.41
CA VAL A 87 -2.51 0.11 -3.58
C VAL A 87 -1.60 -0.07 -2.38
N LEU A 88 -0.38 -0.51 -2.60
CA LEU A 88 0.66 -0.64 -1.59
C LEU A 88 1.46 0.66 -1.57
N LEU A 89 1.62 1.26 -0.39
CA LEU A 89 2.30 2.54 -0.23
C LEU A 89 3.45 2.43 0.78
N ARG A 90 4.65 2.74 0.33
CA ARG A 90 5.86 2.87 1.15
C ARG A 90 6.25 4.33 1.23
N PRO A 91 6.02 5.02 2.37
CA PRO A 91 6.38 6.42 2.53
C PRO A 91 7.89 6.63 2.37
N ARG A 92 8.29 7.72 1.70
CA ARG A 92 9.69 8.16 1.59
C ARG A 92 10.02 9.32 2.53
N ARG A 93 9.07 9.71 3.37
CA ARG A 93 9.22 10.69 4.45
C ARG A 93 9.56 9.99 5.76
N LEU A 94 10.13 10.73 6.71
CA LEU A 94 10.35 10.23 8.07
C LEU A 94 9.04 9.83 8.74
N MET A 95 9.11 8.97 9.75
CA MET A 95 7.96 8.38 10.45
C MET A 95 6.90 9.42 10.85
N ASN A 96 7.32 10.52 11.47
CA ASN A 96 6.43 11.60 11.90
C ASN A 96 5.77 12.41 10.76
N LEU A 97 6.18 12.17 9.52
CA LEU A 97 5.65 12.78 8.29
C LEU A 97 5.02 11.76 7.35
N ASN A 98 4.94 10.49 7.74
CA ASN A 98 4.33 9.44 6.91
C ASN A 98 2.89 9.77 6.53
N GLY A 99 2.14 10.43 7.43
CA GLY A 99 0.76 10.84 7.19
C GLY A 99 0.57 11.74 5.97
N HIS A 100 1.53 12.61 5.66
CA HIS A 100 1.45 13.44 4.44
C HIS A 100 1.47 12.59 3.17
N SER A 101 2.32 11.52 3.14
CA SER A 101 2.36 10.60 2.01
C SER A 101 1.06 9.82 1.86
N VAL A 102 0.50 9.35 2.99
CA VAL A 102 -0.76 8.59 3.01
C VAL A 102 -1.92 9.48 2.57
N ALA A 103 -2.08 10.67 3.17
CA ALA A 103 -3.16 11.59 2.84
C ALA A 103 -3.10 12.05 1.38
N GLN A 104 -1.90 12.34 0.88
CA GLN A 104 -1.73 12.72 -0.53
C GLN A 104 -2.16 11.59 -1.47
N ALA A 105 -1.82 10.33 -1.17
CA ALA A 105 -2.23 9.18 -1.96
C ALA A 105 -3.76 8.97 -1.95
N VAL A 106 -4.41 9.22 -0.81
CA VAL A 106 -5.87 9.15 -0.65
C VAL A 106 -6.58 10.20 -1.53
N VAL A 107 -6.06 11.44 -1.55
CA VAL A 107 -6.66 12.56 -2.28
C VAL A 107 -6.37 12.50 -3.77
N THR A 108 -5.12 12.18 -4.16
CA THR A 108 -4.69 12.26 -5.57
C THR A 108 -5.01 11.02 -6.38
N GLY A 109 -5.49 9.94 -5.73
CA GLY A 109 -5.70 8.68 -6.40
C GLY A 109 -4.44 8.23 -7.14
N ALA A 110 -3.49 7.69 -6.40
CA ALA A 110 -2.24 7.25 -6.99
C ALA A 110 -2.44 6.05 -7.90
N THR A 111 -2.80 6.28 -9.18
CA THR A 111 -2.68 5.28 -10.24
C THR A 111 -1.38 5.47 -10.99
N VAL A 112 -0.63 4.41 -11.10
CA VAL A 112 0.43 4.23 -12.08
C VAL A 112 -0.20 3.64 -13.33
N SER A 113 -0.87 4.45 -14.13
CA SER A 113 -1.32 4.05 -15.46
C SER A 113 -1.49 5.26 -16.35
N LEU A 114 -0.61 5.31 -17.38
CA LEU A 114 -0.77 6.03 -18.66
C LEU A 114 -1.76 7.21 -18.66
N GLY A 115 -1.45 8.28 -17.93
CA GLY A 115 -2.02 9.59 -18.18
C GLY A 115 -3.46 9.86 -17.73
N GLN A 116 -4.12 8.95 -17.05
CA GLN A 116 -5.46 9.19 -16.47
C GLN A 116 -5.37 9.36 -14.97
N VAL A 117 -5.64 10.57 -14.49
CA VAL A 117 -5.80 10.90 -13.07
C VAL A 117 -7.18 10.43 -12.64
N GLU A 118 -7.32 9.19 -12.18
CA GLU A 118 -8.52 8.78 -11.45
C GLU A 118 -8.35 9.18 -9.97
N LEU A 119 -9.19 10.09 -9.52
CA LEU A 119 -9.31 10.46 -8.12
C LEU A 119 -9.96 9.29 -7.36
N PHE A 120 -9.18 8.61 -6.55
CA PHE A 120 -9.69 7.50 -5.73
C PHE A 120 -10.31 8.01 -4.43
N GLY A 121 -11.26 8.73 -4.34
CA GLY A 121 -11.87 9.19 -3.08
C GLY A 121 -12.01 8.10 -2.00
N LEU A 122 -10.85 7.59 -1.52
CA LEU A 122 -10.82 6.60 -0.45
C LEU A 122 -11.22 7.25 0.87
N THR A 123 -12.02 6.58 1.64
CA THR A 123 -12.31 6.95 3.02
C THR A 123 -11.20 6.45 3.95
N ALA A 124 -11.16 6.98 5.18
CA ALA A 124 -10.16 6.55 6.17
C ALA A 124 -10.28 5.05 6.51
N GLU A 125 -11.49 4.50 6.46
CA GLU A 125 -11.77 3.08 6.70
C GLU A 125 -11.21 2.16 5.60
N GLU A 126 -10.86 2.72 4.45
CA GLU A 126 -10.27 2.00 3.31
C GLU A 126 -8.74 2.05 3.32
N VAL A 127 -8.15 2.71 4.33
CA VAL A 127 -6.71 2.88 4.50
C VAL A 127 -6.22 2.00 5.64
N TYR A 128 -5.47 0.95 5.34
CA TYR A 128 -4.79 0.12 6.33
C TYR A 128 -3.42 0.71 6.65
N LEU A 129 -3.15 0.95 7.93
CA LEU A 129 -1.82 1.32 8.43
C LEU A 129 -1.15 0.08 9.02
N VAL A 130 0.05 -0.26 8.55
CA VAL A 130 0.88 -1.33 9.10
C VAL A 130 2.02 -0.71 9.88
N HIS A 131 2.13 -1.02 11.18
CA HIS A 131 3.09 -0.36 12.05
C HIS A 131 3.55 -1.26 13.22
N ASP A 132 4.64 -0.88 13.87
CA ASP A 132 5.13 -1.48 15.11
C ASP A 132 4.23 -1.15 16.31
N GLU A 133 4.16 -2.06 17.28
CA GLU A 133 3.40 -1.88 18.53
C GLU A 133 4.26 -2.28 19.73
N LEU A 134 4.58 -1.28 20.56
CA LEU A 134 5.38 -1.46 21.77
C LEU A 134 4.67 -2.29 22.85
N ASP A 135 3.34 -2.19 22.93
CA ASP A 135 2.54 -2.86 23.96
C ASP A 135 2.25 -4.33 23.66
N LYS A 136 2.82 -4.85 22.58
CA LYS A 136 2.72 -6.27 22.20
C LYS A 136 4.11 -6.90 22.14
N PRO A 137 4.30 -8.10 22.71
CA PRO A 137 5.56 -8.81 22.59
C PRO A 137 5.87 -9.13 21.13
N LEU A 138 7.16 -9.27 20.81
CA LEU A 138 7.61 -9.71 19.50
C LEU A 138 6.91 -11.01 19.10
N GLY A 139 6.49 -11.10 17.85
CA GLY A 139 5.76 -12.24 17.33
C GLY A 139 4.23 -12.16 17.47
N LYS A 140 3.70 -11.21 18.23
CA LYS A 140 2.26 -10.97 18.27
C LYS A 140 1.85 -9.99 17.16
N VAL A 141 0.83 -10.39 16.41
CA VAL A 141 0.21 -9.57 15.37
C VAL A 141 -1.26 -9.40 15.69
N ALA A 142 -1.81 -8.21 15.51
CA ALA A 142 -3.22 -7.95 15.73
C ALA A 142 -3.75 -6.89 14.75
N LEU A 143 -5.01 -7.06 14.37
CA LEU A 143 -5.75 -6.03 13.66
C LEU A 143 -6.57 -5.21 14.67
N LYS A 144 -6.56 -3.89 14.50
CA LYS A 144 -7.33 -2.95 15.29
C LYS A 144 -8.12 -2.02 14.38
N LEU A 145 -9.41 -1.91 14.61
CA LEU A 145 -10.29 -1.03 13.85
C LEU A 145 -10.33 0.38 14.49
N GLY A 146 -9.46 1.27 14.00
CA GLY A 146 -9.45 2.65 14.46
C GLY A 146 -8.94 2.90 15.90
N GLY A 147 -9.20 4.11 16.40
CA GLY A 147 -8.89 4.57 17.77
C GLY A 147 -7.53 5.29 17.93
N SER A 148 -7.08 5.52 19.17
CA SER A 148 -5.92 6.37 19.48
C SER A 148 -4.58 5.83 18.95
N ALA A 149 -3.62 6.72 18.68
CA ALA A 149 -2.28 6.38 18.19
C ALA A 149 -1.37 5.74 19.26
N ARG A 150 -1.73 5.77 20.54
CA ARG A 150 -0.94 5.25 21.68
C ARG A 150 0.53 5.68 21.65
N GLY A 151 0.80 6.92 21.25
CA GLY A 151 2.15 7.47 21.19
C GLY A 151 2.91 7.17 19.89
N HIS A 152 2.40 6.35 18.98
CA HIS A 152 3.08 6.06 17.73
C HIS A 152 3.05 7.25 16.78
N ASN A 153 4.21 7.86 16.48
CA ASN A 153 4.31 9.10 15.71
C ASN A 153 3.76 8.98 14.28
N GLY A 154 4.01 7.87 13.59
CA GLY A 154 3.50 7.66 12.24
C GLY A 154 1.98 7.54 12.20
N VAL A 155 1.39 6.81 13.14
CA VAL A 155 -0.07 6.71 13.26
C VAL A 155 -0.68 8.07 13.59
N ARG A 156 -0.08 8.83 14.51
CA ARG A 156 -0.51 10.20 14.84
C ARG A 156 -0.46 11.11 13.61
N SER A 157 0.61 11.03 12.83
CA SER A 157 0.76 11.79 11.58
C SER A 157 -0.38 11.45 10.60
N CYS A 158 -0.69 10.17 10.40
CA CYS A 158 -1.78 9.75 9.52
C CYS A 158 -3.14 10.26 10.03
N MET A 159 -3.41 10.13 11.34
CA MET A 159 -4.65 10.64 11.94
C MET A 159 -4.82 12.15 11.75
N SER A 160 -3.74 12.92 11.93
CA SER A 160 -3.78 14.38 11.75
C SER A 160 -3.99 14.76 10.27
N CYS A 161 -3.30 14.10 9.34
CA CYS A 161 -3.38 14.44 7.92
C CYS A 161 -4.70 13.98 7.27
N LEU A 162 -5.31 12.87 7.74
CA LEU A 162 -6.60 12.37 7.26
C LEU A 162 -7.79 12.93 8.06
N ASN A 163 -7.52 13.68 9.12
CA ASN A 163 -8.53 14.18 10.07
C ASN A 163 -9.50 13.06 10.52
N SER A 164 -8.97 11.88 10.78
CA SER A 164 -9.74 10.69 11.17
C SER A 164 -8.89 9.73 12.00
N ASN A 165 -9.55 8.93 12.83
CA ASN A 165 -8.93 7.83 13.56
C ASN A 165 -9.53 6.46 13.18
N ALA A 166 -10.33 6.42 12.11
CA ALA A 166 -11.06 5.23 11.68
C ALA A 166 -10.22 4.22 10.88
N MET A 167 -8.97 4.58 10.50
CA MET A 167 -8.10 3.68 9.74
C MET A 167 -7.89 2.36 10.46
N PRO A 168 -8.18 1.20 9.82
CA PRO A 168 -7.74 -0.10 10.31
C PRO A 168 -6.23 -0.19 10.42
N ARG A 169 -5.73 -0.84 11.46
CA ARG A 169 -4.30 -0.95 11.75
C ARG A 169 -3.88 -2.38 11.94
N LEU A 170 -2.90 -2.80 11.19
CA LEU A 170 -2.17 -4.02 11.45
C LEU A 170 -1.00 -3.69 12.37
N GLN A 171 -1.07 -4.14 13.60
CA GLN A 171 -0.08 -3.94 14.65
C GLN A 171 0.86 -5.12 14.70
N VAL A 172 2.17 -4.85 14.58
CA VAL A 172 3.23 -5.85 14.74
C VAL A 172 3.95 -5.61 16.06
N GLY A 173 3.82 -6.54 16.99
CA GLY A 173 4.47 -6.45 18.30
C GLY A 173 5.98 -6.44 18.17
N ILE A 174 6.60 -5.50 18.86
CA ILE A 174 8.08 -5.39 18.95
C ILE A 174 8.58 -5.45 20.39
N GLY A 175 7.68 -5.49 21.39
CA GLY A 175 8.01 -5.42 22.81
C GLY A 175 8.39 -4.00 23.24
N ARG A 176 8.59 -3.82 24.56
CA ARG A 176 9.03 -2.55 25.16
C ARG A 176 10.41 -2.69 25.77
N PRO A 177 11.23 -1.64 25.73
CA PRO A 177 12.44 -1.58 26.56
C PRO A 177 12.05 -1.40 28.05
N THR A 178 12.93 -1.83 28.93
CA THR A 178 12.73 -1.75 30.39
C THR A 178 12.57 -0.30 30.86
N HIS A 179 13.31 0.63 30.26
CA HIS A 179 13.31 2.05 30.63
C HIS A 179 12.59 2.90 29.59
N ARG A 180 11.72 3.80 30.04
CA ARG A 180 10.96 4.70 29.15
C ARG A 180 11.85 5.57 28.28
N ASP A 181 12.95 6.06 28.83
CA ASP A 181 13.88 6.95 28.13
C ASP A 181 14.62 6.25 26.98
N ALA A 182 14.65 4.91 26.99
CA ALA A 182 15.25 4.12 25.93
C ALA A 182 14.32 3.86 24.71
N VAL A 183 13.04 4.26 24.78
CA VAL A 183 12.05 3.94 23.74
C VAL A 183 12.49 4.45 22.36
N GLN A 184 12.97 5.67 22.25
CA GLN A 184 13.42 6.23 20.97
C GLN A 184 14.59 5.43 20.37
N ALA A 185 15.61 5.14 21.17
CA ALA A 185 16.76 4.34 20.74
C ALA A 185 16.32 2.90 20.39
N TYR A 186 15.40 2.33 21.16
CA TYR A 186 14.88 0.99 20.93
C TYR A 186 14.15 0.84 19.62
N VAL A 187 13.21 1.73 19.30
CA VAL A 187 12.44 1.64 18.04
C VAL A 187 13.30 1.93 16.81
N LEU A 188 14.32 2.79 16.94
CA LEU A 188 15.29 3.08 15.88
C LEU A 188 16.40 2.01 15.79
N GLY A 189 16.50 1.15 16.79
CA GLY A 189 17.43 0.02 16.80
C GLY A 189 16.97 -1.10 15.86
N ARG A 190 17.94 -1.84 15.34
CA ARG A 190 17.68 -3.06 14.57
C ARG A 190 17.25 -4.19 15.48
N PHE A 191 16.51 -5.14 14.93
CA PHE A 191 16.29 -6.42 15.60
C PHE A 191 17.61 -7.15 15.82
N SER A 192 17.79 -7.78 16.99
CA SER A 192 18.93 -8.65 17.25
C SER A 192 18.93 -9.87 16.31
N PRO A 193 20.05 -10.58 16.15
CA PRO A 193 20.09 -11.80 15.32
C PRO A 193 19.00 -12.81 15.68
N ALA A 194 18.81 -13.08 16.97
CA ALA A 194 17.76 -14.00 17.45
C ALA A 194 16.34 -13.49 17.13
N GLU A 195 16.08 -12.19 17.26
CA GLU A 195 14.80 -11.59 16.87
C GLU A 195 14.57 -11.64 15.34
N GLN A 196 15.64 -11.47 14.55
CA GLN A 196 15.55 -11.54 13.08
C GLN A 196 15.15 -12.94 12.60
N GLU A 197 15.55 -14.00 13.27
CA GLU A 197 15.12 -15.37 12.98
C GLU A 197 13.62 -15.58 13.20
N LEU A 198 13.02 -14.81 14.09
CA LEU A 198 11.58 -14.86 14.38
C LEU A 198 10.74 -14.03 13.40
N LEU A 199 11.34 -13.08 12.67
CA LEU A 199 10.59 -12.17 11.81
C LEU A 199 9.88 -12.86 10.63
N PRO A 200 10.48 -13.78 9.87
CA PRO A 200 9.82 -14.37 8.69
C PRO A 200 8.41 -14.91 8.99
N PRO A 201 8.21 -15.80 9.97
CA PRO A 201 6.87 -16.31 10.29
C PRO A 201 5.93 -15.21 10.84
N VAL A 202 6.45 -14.16 11.47
CA VAL A 202 5.65 -13.02 11.95
C VAL A 202 5.13 -12.20 10.76
N LEU A 203 6.01 -11.93 9.77
CA LEU A 203 5.63 -11.20 8.57
C LEU A 203 4.59 -11.96 7.75
N GLU A 204 4.73 -13.29 7.62
CA GLU A 204 3.73 -14.14 6.94
C GLU A 204 2.38 -14.05 7.64
N ARG A 205 2.31 -14.24 8.96
CA ARG A 205 1.05 -14.11 9.72
C ARG A 205 0.44 -12.72 9.61
N ALA A 206 1.27 -11.68 9.56
CA ALA A 206 0.81 -10.31 9.38
C ALA A 206 0.12 -10.15 8.02
N VAL A 207 0.71 -10.70 6.98
CA VAL A 207 0.14 -10.69 5.61
C VAL A 207 -1.15 -11.50 5.56
N ASP A 208 -1.17 -12.70 6.13
CA ASP A 208 -2.37 -13.56 6.16
C ASP A 208 -3.55 -12.87 6.85
N LEU A 209 -3.30 -12.27 8.03
CA LEU A 209 -4.32 -11.55 8.78
C LEU A 209 -4.86 -10.34 8.01
N LEU A 210 -3.97 -9.59 7.35
CA LEU A 210 -4.33 -8.42 6.56
C LEU A 210 -5.17 -8.81 5.35
N LEU A 211 -4.70 -9.77 4.55
CA LEU A 211 -5.39 -10.23 3.34
C LEU A 211 -6.74 -10.86 3.68
N GLY A 212 -6.82 -11.67 4.73
CA GLY A 212 -8.07 -12.27 5.20
C GLY A 212 -9.11 -11.21 5.54
N HIS A 213 -8.72 -10.17 6.27
CA HIS A 213 -9.64 -9.09 6.63
C HIS A 213 -10.05 -8.22 5.43
N ILE A 214 -9.12 -7.90 4.53
CA ILE A 214 -9.44 -7.16 3.29
C ILE A 214 -10.42 -7.98 2.43
N HIS A 215 -10.18 -9.27 2.29
CA HIS A 215 -11.05 -10.17 1.52
C HIS A 215 -12.47 -10.23 2.09
N GLN A 216 -12.60 -10.39 3.42
CA GLN A 216 -13.88 -10.38 4.11
C GLN A 216 -14.63 -9.07 3.85
N ARG A 217 -14.01 -7.93 4.06
CA ARG A 217 -14.62 -6.60 3.85
C ARG A 217 -14.99 -6.32 2.38
N SER A 218 -14.21 -6.85 1.44
CA SER A 218 -14.50 -6.71 0.01
C SER A 218 -15.77 -7.48 -0.36
N ARG A 219 -15.97 -8.69 0.21
CA ARG A 219 -17.20 -9.48 -0.01
C ARG A 219 -18.43 -8.82 0.60
N GLU A 220 -18.33 -8.31 1.82
CA GLU A 220 -19.43 -7.60 2.49
C GLU A 220 -19.88 -6.37 1.70
N SER A 221 -18.94 -5.66 1.04
CA SER A 221 -19.27 -4.51 0.20
C SER A 221 -19.93 -4.89 -1.14
N SER A 222 -19.75 -6.13 -1.62
CA SER A 222 -20.35 -6.63 -2.87
C SER A 222 -21.71 -7.29 -2.65
N SER A 223 -22.06 -7.61 -1.40
CA SER A 223 -23.32 -8.25 -1.00
C SER A 223 -24.35 -7.27 -0.38
N GLY A 224 -24.12 -5.97 -0.47
CA GLY A 224 -25.07 -4.94 -0.07
C GLY A 224 -26.31 -4.91 -0.98
N PRO A 225 -27.47 -4.46 -0.47
CA PRO A 225 -28.77 -4.62 -1.09
C PRO A 225 -28.92 -3.96 -2.46
#